data_68c56cb9c1ccdd8b0a0e10ef0a44c01e
#
_entry.id   68c56cb9c1ccdd8b0a0e10ef0a44c01e
#
_cell.length_a   1.000
_cell.length_b   1.000
_cell.length_c   1.000
_cell.angle_alpha   90.00
_cell.angle_beta   90.00
_cell.angle_gamma   90.00
#
_symmetry.space_group_name_H-M   'P 1'
#
loop_
_entity.id
_entity.type
_entity.pdbx_description
1 polymer ?
#
loop_
_entity_poly.entity_id
_entity_poly.type
_entity_poly.pdbx_seq_one_letter_code
_entity_poly.pdbx_strand_id
1 'polypeptide(L)'
;ALIFIIAKFFSIQKKLKKSETKGCIDPFTAAFMLGLNSYFLPDFVMGSYFPKSNVLYILLGILLCWLLYLIGAVIFPKPHAWFCGVNVIFAIYALAQYYVTEFRGNPVQFADLANIKSVSEINGMYSLFLDSKVMFVLCDLILIFAVTVTTKVRKIKIRSRIISCVAVIAGCFVFVYGGRFAYDLGIKNRYIRLNFSGAENADTYRCVGYDLMFCFDGMFNRVTKPDGYSTQKAEDIITQYEVQKADKKPAIIAIMNESFADFEHIAQFKTNKDYLPNYHKLQEESISGYVSVSAYGGYSCNSEYEFLTGNTLGFLPSGSAVFTQYLNDKQNGLVTVSYTHLTLPTNRE
;
A
#
# COMPACT_ATOMS: atom_id res chain seq x y z
N ALA A 1 -10.08 -12.60 -21.02
CA ALA A 1 -10.96 -12.82 -19.85
C ALA A 1 -12.12 -11.82 -19.85
N LEU A 2 -11.88 -10.51 -19.94
CA LEU A 2 -12.89 -9.45 -19.94
C LEU A 2 -13.94 -9.64 -21.06
N ILE A 3 -13.46 -9.89 -22.30
CA ILE A 3 -14.34 -10.16 -23.46
C ILE A 3 -15.23 -11.39 -23.22
N PHE A 4 -14.72 -12.41 -22.55
CA PHE A 4 -15.48 -13.62 -22.22
C PHE A 4 -16.54 -13.36 -21.13
N ILE A 5 -16.20 -12.54 -20.13
CA ILE A 5 -17.10 -12.09 -19.06
C ILE A 5 -18.22 -11.24 -19.67
N ILE A 6 -17.87 -10.29 -20.54
CA ILE A 6 -18.83 -9.44 -21.25
C ILE A 6 -19.72 -10.25 -22.19
N ALA A 7 -19.16 -11.17 -22.97
CA ALA A 7 -19.92 -12.04 -23.86
C ALA A 7 -20.87 -12.96 -23.07
N LYS A 8 -20.43 -13.49 -21.94
CA LYS A 8 -21.27 -14.31 -21.05
C LYS A 8 -22.34 -13.47 -20.36
N PHE A 9 -22.05 -12.22 -20.00
CA PHE A 9 -22.99 -11.25 -19.46
C PHE A 9 -24.10 -10.93 -20.47
N PHE A 10 -23.77 -10.65 -21.74
CA PHE A 10 -24.75 -10.47 -22.81
C PHE A 10 -25.52 -11.75 -23.15
N SER A 11 -24.89 -12.94 -23.05
CA SER A 11 -25.55 -14.23 -23.23
C SER A 11 -26.55 -14.52 -22.12
N ILE A 12 -26.24 -14.19 -20.87
CA ILE A 12 -27.13 -14.28 -19.72
C ILE A 12 -28.27 -13.27 -19.88
N GLN A 13 -28.02 -12.05 -20.31
CA GLN A 13 -29.07 -11.08 -20.65
C GLN A 13 -30.02 -11.61 -21.73
N LYS A 14 -29.49 -12.29 -22.75
CA LYS A 14 -30.31 -12.86 -23.84
C LYS A 14 -31.18 -14.03 -23.37
N LYS A 15 -30.73 -14.85 -22.41
CA LYS A 15 -31.49 -15.90 -21.76
C LYS A 15 -32.56 -15.36 -20.80
N LEU A 16 -32.28 -14.28 -20.07
CA LEU A 16 -33.23 -13.60 -19.18
C LEU A 16 -34.34 -12.84 -19.95
N LYS A 17 -34.10 -12.52 -21.21
CA LYS A 17 -35.11 -11.90 -22.11
C LYS A 17 -36.33 -12.80 -22.42
N LYS A 18 -36.24 -14.08 -22.09
CA LYS A 18 -37.31 -15.09 -22.32
C LYS A 18 -38.23 -15.28 -21.10
N SER A 19 -37.90 -14.71 -19.93
CA SER A 19 -38.71 -14.71 -18.71
C SER A 19 -39.43 -13.36 -18.58
N GLU A 20 -40.62 -13.30 -17.98
CA GLU A 20 -41.45 -12.10 -17.81
C GLU A 20 -40.83 -10.95 -17.00
N THR A 21 -39.61 -11.14 -16.44
CA THR A 21 -38.75 -10.10 -15.87
C THR A 21 -37.81 -9.49 -16.92
N LYS A 22 -38.37 -9.02 -18.02
CA LYS A 22 -37.66 -8.49 -19.18
C LYS A 22 -36.50 -7.54 -18.80
N GLY A 23 -35.25 -7.99 -18.98
CA GLY A 23 -34.09 -7.14 -19.06
C GLY A 23 -33.54 -6.59 -17.74
N CYS A 24 -33.94 -7.10 -16.57
CA CYS A 24 -33.38 -6.72 -15.28
C CYS A 24 -32.37 -7.78 -14.80
N ILE A 25 -31.19 -7.32 -14.36
CA ILE A 25 -30.21 -8.18 -13.71
C ILE A 25 -30.50 -8.23 -12.22
N ASP A 26 -30.27 -9.40 -11.64
CA ASP A 26 -30.29 -9.56 -10.19
C ASP A 26 -29.14 -8.76 -9.56
N PRO A 27 -29.39 -7.96 -8.50
CA PRO A 27 -28.39 -7.09 -7.89
C PRO A 27 -27.19 -7.86 -7.31
N PHE A 28 -27.37 -9.10 -6.85
CA PHE A 28 -26.30 -9.94 -6.35
C PHE A 28 -25.36 -10.38 -7.48
N THR A 29 -25.93 -10.75 -8.62
CA THR A 29 -25.17 -11.10 -9.83
C THR A 29 -24.42 -9.90 -10.37
N ALA A 30 -25.05 -8.71 -10.40
CA ALA A 30 -24.39 -7.47 -10.81
C ALA A 30 -23.20 -7.14 -9.88
N ALA A 31 -23.43 -7.18 -8.56
CA ALA A 31 -22.38 -6.95 -7.57
C ALA A 31 -21.22 -7.95 -7.69
N PHE A 32 -21.51 -9.23 -7.97
CA PHE A 32 -20.47 -10.23 -8.14
C PHE A 32 -19.63 -10.00 -9.40
N MET A 33 -20.27 -9.69 -10.53
CA MET A 33 -19.54 -9.41 -11.78
C MET A 33 -18.68 -8.17 -11.70
N LEU A 34 -19.19 -7.10 -11.07
CA LEU A 34 -18.41 -5.89 -10.84
C LEU A 34 -17.27 -6.14 -9.85
N GLY A 35 -17.53 -6.92 -8.79
CA GLY A 35 -16.49 -7.33 -7.84
C GLY A 35 -15.36 -8.13 -8.49
N LEU A 36 -15.69 -9.04 -9.40
CA LEU A 36 -14.68 -9.77 -10.17
C LEU A 36 -13.85 -8.84 -11.05
N ASN A 37 -14.50 -7.88 -11.73
CA ASN A 37 -13.78 -6.90 -12.53
C ASN A 37 -12.79 -6.09 -11.66
N SER A 38 -13.27 -5.54 -10.55
CA SER A 38 -12.46 -4.72 -9.64
C SER A 38 -11.30 -5.51 -9.04
N TYR A 39 -11.51 -6.78 -8.68
CA TYR A 39 -10.46 -7.66 -8.16
C TYR A 39 -9.32 -7.86 -9.17
N PHE A 40 -9.66 -8.06 -10.45
CA PHE A 40 -8.63 -8.32 -11.46
C PHE A 40 -7.99 -7.06 -12.02
N LEU A 41 -8.57 -5.89 -11.85
CA LEU A 41 -8.11 -4.65 -12.46
C LEU A 41 -6.69 -4.25 -12.01
N PRO A 42 -6.37 -4.11 -10.71
CA PRO A 42 -5.03 -3.77 -10.25
C PRO A 42 -4.00 -4.85 -10.61
N ASP A 43 -4.34 -6.12 -10.41
CA ASP A 43 -3.45 -7.24 -10.73
C ASP A 43 -3.09 -7.29 -12.22
N PHE A 44 -4.07 -7.00 -13.10
CA PHE A 44 -3.84 -6.94 -14.54
C PHE A 44 -2.90 -5.80 -14.92
N VAL A 45 -3.14 -4.60 -14.38
CA VAL A 45 -2.34 -3.41 -14.65
C VAL A 45 -0.90 -3.59 -14.19
N MET A 46 -0.72 -4.25 -13.03
CA MET A 46 0.60 -4.57 -12.48
C MET A 46 1.28 -5.79 -13.15
N GLY A 47 0.62 -6.45 -14.12
CA GLY A 47 1.14 -7.64 -14.79
C GLY A 47 1.14 -8.90 -13.93
N SER A 48 0.39 -8.90 -12.85
CA SER A 48 0.22 -10.03 -11.95
C SER A 48 -1.14 -10.69 -12.22
N TYR A 49 -1.20 -11.60 -13.17
CA TYR A 49 -2.48 -12.15 -13.63
C TYR A 49 -3.18 -13.06 -12.60
N PHE A 50 -2.41 -13.71 -11.73
CA PHE A 50 -2.92 -14.53 -10.62
C PHE A 50 -1.93 -14.52 -9.46
N PRO A 51 -2.42 -14.41 -8.20
CA PRO A 51 -1.60 -14.66 -7.03
C PRO A 51 -1.05 -16.09 -7.11
N LYS A 52 0.26 -16.22 -7.19
CA LYS A 52 0.93 -17.53 -7.43
C LYS A 52 0.89 -18.46 -6.21
N SER A 53 0.56 -17.94 -5.03
CA SER A 53 0.83 -18.63 -3.78
C SER A 53 -0.31 -19.48 -3.23
N ASN A 54 -1.56 -19.03 -3.31
CA ASN A 54 -2.67 -19.78 -2.72
C ASN A 54 -4.04 -19.37 -3.27
N VAL A 55 -4.89 -20.36 -3.56
CA VAL A 55 -6.29 -20.15 -3.97
C VAL A 55 -7.09 -19.39 -2.89
N LEU A 56 -6.74 -19.54 -1.62
CA LEU A 56 -7.40 -18.83 -0.51
C LEU A 56 -7.34 -17.31 -0.68
N TYR A 57 -6.22 -16.76 -1.14
CA TYR A 57 -6.09 -15.30 -1.38
C TYR A 57 -6.99 -14.85 -2.52
N ILE A 58 -7.11 -15.65 -3.58
CA ILE A 58 -8.03 -15.35 -4.69
C ILE A 58 -9.47 -15.29 -4.19
N LEU A 59 -9.89 -16.28 -3.40
CA LEU A 59 -11.26 -16.35 -2.87
C LEU A 59 -11.54 -15.19 -1.91
N LEU A 60 -10.61 -14.84 -1.04
CA LEU A 60 -10.76 -13.72 -0.11
C LEU A 60 -10.75 -12.37 -0.83
N GLY A 61 -9.89 -12.17 -1.84
CA GLY A 61 -9.87 -10.94 -2.64
C GLY A 61 -11.18 -10.75 -3.42
N ILE A 62 -11.68 -11.82 -4.07
CA ILE A 62 -12.99 -11.78 -4.74
C ILE A 62 -14.12 -11.51 -3.73
N LEU A 63 -14.07 -12.14 -2.57
CA LEU A 63 -15.06 -11.91 -1.50
C LEU A 63 -15.04 -10.45 -1.04
N LEU A 64 -13.86 -9.86 -0.84
CA LEU A 64 -13.69 -8.46 -0.46
C LEU A 64 -14.36 -7.53 -1.47
N CYS A 65 -13.98 -7.65 -2.73
CA CYS A 65 -14.52 -6.82 -3.79
C CYS A 65 -16.03 -7.03 -3.95
N TRP A 66 -16.51 -8.27 -3.91
CA TRP A 66 -17.93 -8.57 -3.96
C TRP A 66 -18.73 -7.95 -2.81
N LEU A 67 -18.22 -8.04 -1.57
CA LEU A 67 -18.86 -7.44 -0.39
C LEU A 67 -19.03 -5.94 -0.53
N LEU A 68 -18.03 -5.23 -1.07
CA LEU A 68 -18.11 -3.78 -1.29
C LEU A 68 -19.26 -3.39 -2.22
N TYR A 69 -19.45 -4.12 -3.31
CA TYR A 69 -20.58 -3.89 -4.21
C TYR A 69 -21.90 -4.34 -3.60
N LEU A 70 -21.89 -5.46 -2.88
CA LEU A 70 -23.08 -6.05 -2.28
C LEU A 70 -23.66 -5.15 -1.17
N ILE A 71 -22.83 -4.48 -0.39
CA ILE A 71 -23.26 -3.47 0.60
C ILE A 71 -24.16 -2.43 -0.07
N GLY A 72 -23.71 -1.85 -1.18
CA GLY A 72 -24.51 -0.86 -1.88
C GLY A 72 -25.77 -1.44 -2.54
N ALA A 73 -25.70 -2.67 -3.06
CA ALA A 73 -26.87 -3.36 -3.61
C ALA A 73 -27.97 -3.59 -2.56
N VAL A 74 -27.59 -3.84 -1.32
CA VAL A 74 -28.50 -4.10 -0.20
C VAL A 74 -29.04 -2.79 0.40
N ILE A 75 -28.18 -1.77 0.57
CA ILE A 75 -28.57 -0.51 1.19
C ILE A 75 -29.43 0.35 0.25
N PHE A 76 -29.02 0.50 -0.99
CA PHE A 76 -29.65 1.45 -1.92
C PHE A 76 -30.71 0.78 -2.81
N PRO A 77 -31.90 1.39 -2.95
CA PRO A 77 -32.91 0.91 -3.88
C PRO A 77 -32.49 1.01 -5.35
N LYS A 78 -31.58 1.93 -5.65
CA LYS A 78 -30.97 2.15 -6.97
C LYS A 78 -29.45 2.14 -6.82
N PRO A 79 -28.79 0.98 -6.89
CA PRO A 79 -27.36 0.83 -6.55
C PRO A 79 -26.40 1.35 -7.62
N HIS A 80 -26.89 1.87 -8.76
CA HIS A 80 -26.04 2.29 -9.89
C HIS A 80 -24.99 3.32 -9.50
N ALA A 81 -25.37 4.37 -8.74
CA ALA A 81 -24.44 5.40 -8.29
C ALA A 81 -23.34 4.83 -7.38
N TRP A 82 -23.73 3.90 -6.49
CA TRP A 82 -22.75 3.17 -5.66
C TRP A 82 -21.81 2.31 -6.50
N PHE A 83 -22.35 1.56 -7.45
CA PHE A 83 -21.54 0.72 -8.33
C PHE A 83 -20.54 1.54 -9.16
N CYS A 84 -20.98 2.67 -9.72
CA CYS A 84 -20.10 3.59 -10.42
C CYS A 84 -19.03 4.17 -9.49
N GLY A 85 -19.41 4.61 -8.27
CA GLY A 85 -18.49 5.17 -7.30
C GLY A 85 -17.40 4.18 -6.88
N VAL A 86 -17.77 2.94 -6.60
CA VAL A 86 -16.81 1.89 -6.25
C VAL A 86 -15.87 1.59 -7.42
N ASN A 87 -16.38 1.54 -8.67
CA ASN A 87 -15.53 1.37 -9.85
C ASN A 87 -14.52 2.51 -10.03
N VAL A 88 -14.94 3.76 -9.81
CA VAL A 88 -14.02 4.91 -9.85
C VAL A 88 -12.91 4.77 -8.81
N ILE A 89 -13.26 4.34 -7.59
CA ILE A 89 -12.27 4.11 -6.52
C ILE A 89 -11.26 3.03 -6.94
N PHE A 90 -11.71 1.91 -7.49
CA PHE A 90 -10.80 0.85 -7.96
C PHE A 90 -9.96 1.28 -9.16
N ALA A 91 -10.49 2.08 -10.07
CA ALA A 91 -9.73 2.63 -11.19
C ALA A 91 -8.63 3.59 -10.69
N ILE A 92 -8.96 4.50 -9.77
CA ILE A 92 -7.98 5.39 -9.14
C ILE A 92 -6.92 4.57 -8.39
N TYR A 93 -7.32 3.55 -7.65
CA TYR A 93 -6.41 2.66 -6.93
C TYR A 93 -5.47 1.91 -7.89
N ALA A 94 -5.98 1.35 -8.99
CA ALA A 94 -5.17 0.66 -9.98
C ALA A 94 -4.14 1.60 -10.65
N LEU A 95 -4.55 2.84 -10.97
CA LEU A 95 -3.64 3.85 -11.51
C LEU A 95 -2.60 4.29 -10.46
N ALA A 96 -3.01 4.47 -9.21
CA ALA A 96 -2.09 4.80 -8.12
C ALA A 96 -1.07 3.69 -7.91
N GLN A 97 -1.49 2.43 -7.88
CA GLN A 97 -0.58 1.27 -7.81
C GLN A 97 0.43 1.29 -8.96
N TYR A 98 -0.04 1.55 -10.16
CA TYR A 98 0.81 1.58 -11.34
C TYR A 98 1.87 2.70 -11.27
N TYR A 99 1.45 3.95 -11.16
CA TYR A 99 2.36 5.09 -11.16
C TYR A 99 3.31 5.08 -9.96
N VAL A 100 2.80 4.81 -8.76
CA VAL A 100 3.63 4.79 -7.56
C VAL A 100 4.69 3.68 -7.64
N THR A 101 4.33 2.50 -8.15
CA THR A 101 5.30 1.42 -8.32
C THR A 101 6.35 1.75 -9.39
N GLU A 102 5.95 2.38 -10.51
CA GLU A 102 6.90 2.80 -11.56
C GLU A 102 7.89 3.86 -11.04
N PHE A 103 7.43 4.79 -10.20
CA PHE A 103 8.30 5.85 -9.69
C PHE A 103 9.15 5.43 -8.48
N ARG A 104 8.58 4.63 -7.58
CA ARG A 104 9.17 4.31 -6.27
C ARG A 104 9.70 2.89 -6.17
N GLY A 105 9.33 2.00 -7.09
CA GLY A 105 9.64 0.58 -7.03
C GLY A 105 8.84 -0.21 -5.98
N ASN A 106 7.96 0.45 -5.23
CA ASN A 106 7.12 -0.11 -4.19
C ASN A 106 5.64 0.07 -4.50
N PRO A 107 4.78 -0.93 -4.25
CA PRO A 107 3.32 -0.78 -4.30
C PRO A 107 2.83 0.28 -3.31
N VAL A 108 1.64 0.82 -3.59
CA VAL A 108 0.92 1.66 -2.62
C VAL A 108 0.52 0.83 -1.42
N GLN A 109 0.93 1.27 -0.25
CA GLN A 109 0.64 0.63 1.03
C GLN A 109 -0.45 1.40 1.78
N PHE A 110 -1.10 0.75 2.75
CA PHE A 110 -2.14 1.41 3.54
C PHE A 110 -1.60 2.65 4.31
N ALA A 111 -0.35 2.58 4.74
CA ALA A 111 0.34 3.67 5.41
C ALA A 111 0.48 4.94 4.53
N ASP A 112 0.52 4.80 3.20
CA ASP A 112 0.61 5.93 2.27
C ASP A 112 -0.62 6.84 2.33
N LEU A 113 -1.78 6.32 2.79
CA LEU A 113 -2.99 7.14 2.98
C LEU A 113 -2.78 8.27 3.99
N ALA A 114 -1.92 8.08 4.99
CA ALA A 114 -1.59 9.13 5.96
C ALA A 114 -0.83 10.29 5.31
N ASN A 115 -0.12 10.03 4.22
CA ASN A 115 0.73 10.99 3.52
C ASN A 115 0.08 11.57 2.25
N ILE A 116 -1.23 11.34 2.04
CA ILE A 116 -1.93 11.75 0.81
C ILE A 116 -1.88 13.29 0.59
N LYS A 117 -1.77 14.06 1.66
CA LYS A 117 -1.64 15.52 1.59
C LYS A 117 -0.31 15.95 0.96
N SER A 118 0.76 15.22 1.20
CA SER A 118 2.09 15.51 0.64
C SER A 118 2.18 15.21 -0.86
N VAL A 119 1.23 14.45 -1.41
CA VAL A 119 1.16 14.19 -2.86
C VAL A 119 0.93 15.48 -3.66
N SER A 120 0.21 16.45 -3.10
CA SER A 120 -0.01 17.75 -3.74
C SER A 120 1.26 18.61 -3.82
N GLU A 121 2.22 18.39 -2.91
CA GLU A 121 3.50 19.12 -2.86
C GLU A 121 4.49 18.60 -3.92
N ILE A 122 4.29 17.36 -4.41
CA ILE A 122 5.13 16.70 -5.42
C ILE A 122 4.65 17.04 -6.85
N ASN A 123 3.61 17.84 -6.96
CA ASN A 123 3.01 18.20 -8.25
C ASN A 123 4.04 18.90 -9.16
N GLY A 124 4.35 18.27 -10.30
CA GLY A 124 5.35 18.74 -11.27
C GLY A 124 6.71 18.02 -11.23
N MET A 125 6.99 17.23 -10.22
CA MET A 125 8.23 16.42 -10.16
C MET A 125 8.15 15.15 -11.02
N TYR A 126 6.94 14.63 -11.25
CA TYR A 126 6.71 13.42 -12.03
C TYR A 126 5.83 13.70 -13.23
N SER A 127 6.28 13.28 -14.41
CA SER A 127 5.47 13.32 -15.62
C SER A 127 4.56 12.10 -15.68
N LEU A 128 3.25 12.32 -15.61
CA LEU A 128 2.27 11.26 -15.85
C LEU A 128 2.25 10.95 -17.35
N PHE A 129 2.51 9.71 -17.71
CA PHE A 129 2.50 9.26 -19.10
C PHE A 129 1.29 8.36 -19.38
N LEU A 130 0.76 8.49 -20.58
CA LEU A 130 -0.36 7.67 -21.07
C LEU A 130 0.20 6.49 -21.86
N ASP A 131 0.24 5.34 -21.24
CA ASP A 131 0.63 4.09 -21.89
C ASP A 131 -0.58 3.14 -22.08
N SER A 132 -0.31 1.95 -22.59
CA SER A 132 -1.34 0.94 -22.85
C SER A 132 -2.07 0.48 -21.59
N LYS A 133 -1.41 0.48 -20.42
CA LYS A 133 -2.00 0.06 -19.14
C LYS A 133 -2.96 1.13 -18.62
N VAL A 134 -2.54 2.39 -18.68
CA VAL A 134 -3.39 3.54 -18.30
C VAL A 134 -4.61 3.63 -19.22
N MET A 135 -4.40 3.49 -20.54
CA MET A 135 -5.50 3.46 -21.50
C MET A 135 -6.47 2.31 -21.24
N PHE A 136 -5.96 1.14 -20.84
CA PHE A 136 -6.79 0.01 -20.45
C PHE A 136 -7.69 0.34 -19.27
N VAL A 137 -7.16 0.95 -18.18
CA VAL A 137 -7.95 1.35 -17.00
C VAL A 137 -9.04 2.35 -17.39
N LEU A 138 -8.70 3.34 -18.21
CA LEU A 138 -9.67 4.35 -18.66
C LEU A 138 -10.78 3.73 -19.54
N CYS A 139 -10.41 2.84 -20.47
CA CYS A 139 -11.39 2.12 -21.28
C CYS A 139 -12.27 1.20 -20.45
N ASP A 140 -11.71 0.48 -19.47
CA ASP A 140 -12.45 -0.36 -18.53
C ASP A 140 -13.46 0.49 -17.73
N LEU A 141 -13.02 1.62 -17.17
CA LEU A 141 -13.86 2.53 -16.42
C LEU A 141 -15.06 3.02 -17.26
N ILE A 142 -14.81 3.47 -18.51
CA ILE A 142 -15.86 3.93 -19.42
C ILE A 142 -16.83 2.79 -19.75
N LEU A 143 -16.30 1.61 -20.05
CA LEU A 143 -17.10 0.44 -20.39
C LEU A 143 -18.00 0.01 -19.23
N ILE A 144 -17.43 -0.12 -18.03
CA ILE A 144 -18.18 -0.51 -16.84
C ILE A 144 -19.21 0.55 -16.46
N PHE A 145 -18.88 1.83 -16.61
CA PHE A 145 -19.82 2.93 -16.40
C PHE A 145 -21.00 2.82 -17.38
N ALA A 146 -20.72 2.65 -18.67
CA ALA A 146 -21.76 2.50 -19.71
C ALA A 146 -22.65 1.28 -19.43
N VAL A 147 -22.06 0.14 -19.09
CA VAL A 147 -22.80 -1.10 -18.74
C VAL A 147 -23.66 -0.89 -17.49
N THR A 148 -23.10 -0.25 -16.45
CA THR A 148 -23.79 -0.02 -15.18
C THR A 148 -25.02 0.90 -15.37
N VAL A 149 -24.86 2.00 -16.12
CA VAL A 149 -25.94 2.98 -16.34
C VAL A 149 -27.04 2.42 -17.25
N THR A 150 -26.68 1.63 -18.26
CA THR A 150 -27.65 1.06 -19.22
C THR A 150 -28.36 -0.18 -18.69
N THR A 151 -27.82 -0.83 -17.67
CA THR A 151 -28.38 -2.07 -17.11
C THR A 151 -29.44 -1.78 -16.06
N LYS A 152 -30.64 -2.37 -16.23
CA LYS A 152 -31.69 -2.29 -15.22
C LYS A 152 -31.43 -3.32 -14.13
N VAL A 153 -31.25 -2.86 -12.89
CA VAL A 153 -31.09 -3.72 -11.71
C VAL A 153 -32.45 -3.94 -11.05
N ARG A 154 -32.77 -5.20 -10.74
CA ARG A 154 -34.02 -5.58 -10.09
C ARG A 154 -34.06 -5.07 -8.65
N LYS A 155 -35.21 -4.53 -8.22
CA LYS A 155 -35.38 -4.11 -6.82
C LYS A 155 -35.50 -5.33 -5.90
N ILE A 156 -34.75 -5.29 -4.79
CA ILE A 156 -34.78 -6.32 -3.74
C ILE A 156 -36.06 -6.13 -2.89
N LYS A 157 -36.84 -7.20 -2.69
CA LYS A 157 -37.95 -7.19 -1.75
C LYS A 157 -37.47 -7.02 -0.32
N ILE A 158 -38.26 -6.37 0.56
CA ILE A 158 -37.86 -6.05 1.93
C ILE A 158 -37.40 -7.27 2.73
N ARG A 159 -38.09 -8.42 2.63
CA ARG A 159 -37.67 -9.66 3.32
C ARG A 159 -36.33 -10.17 2.82
N SER A 160 -36.13 -10.19 1.50
CA SER A 160 -34.84 -10.59 0.91
C SER A 160 -33.72 -9.63 1.29
N ARG A 161 -34.02 -8.32 1.47
CA ARG A 161 -33.06 -7.32 1.90
C ARG A 161 -32.56 -7.60 3.30
N ILE A 162 -33.43 -7.95 4.25
CA ILE A 162 -33.03 -8.31 5.62
C ILE A 162 -32.11 -9.54 5.62
N ILE A 163 -32.48 -10.59 4.88
CA ILE A 163 -31.66 -11.80 4.74
C ILE A 163 -30.30 -11.45 4.14
N SER A 164 -30.29 -10.57 3.15
CA SER A 164 -29.04 -10.13 2.51
C SER A 164 -28.17 -9.29 3.43
N CYS A 165 -28.75 -8.46 4.32
CA CYS A 165 -27.98 -7.76 5.35
C CYS A 165 -27.28 -8.75 6.29
N VAL A 166 -28.00 -9.79 6.73
CA VAL A 166 -27.39 -10.84 7.58
C VAL A 166 -26.28 -11.57 6.82
N ALA A 167 -26.50 -11.88 5.55
CA ALA A 167 -25.49 -12.53 4.71
C ALA A 167 -24.24 -11.65 4.50
N VAL A 168 -24.41 -10.33 4.32
CA VAL A 168 -23.27 -9.37 4.23
C VAL A 168 -22.51 -9.35 5.53
N ILE A 169 -23.19 -9.25 6.67
CA ILE A 169 -22.55 -9.28 7.99
C ILE A 169 -21.77 -10.60 8.18
N ALA A 170 -22.39 -11.73 7.88
CA ALA A 170 -21.71 -13.03 7.93
C ALA A 170 -20.49 -13.08 6.99
N GLY A 171 -20.62 -12.55 5.78
CA GLY A 171 -19.53 -12.44 4.81
C GLY A 171 -18.37 -11.58 5.34
N CYS A 172 -18.67 -10.46 5.99
CA CYS A 172 -17.65 -9.63 6.66
C CYS A 172 -16.94 -10.41 7.79
N PHE A 173 -17.66 -11.17 8.59
CA PHE A 173 -17.04 -12.03 9.61
C PHE A 173 -16.13 -13.09 8.96
N VAL A 174 -16.59 -13.77 7.92
CA VAL A 174 -15.77 -14.74 7.18
C VAL A 174 -14.54 -14.08 6.61
N PHE A 175 -14.66 -12.86 6.07
CA PHE A 175 -13.53 -12.11 5.54
C PHE A 175 -12.52 -11.75 6.64
N VAL A 176 -12.97 -11.22 7.78
CA VAL A 176 -12.08 -10.79 8.86
C VAL A 176 -11.34 -11.98 9.48
N TYR A 177 -12.06 -13.04 9.88
CA TYR A 177 -11.44 -14.21 10.50
C TYR A 177 -10.66 -15.08 9.51
N GLY A 178 -11.22 -15.31 8.33
CA GLY A 178 -10.53 -16.01 7.24
C GLY A 178 -9.32 -15.23 6.73
N GLY A 179 -9.42 -13.90 6.66
CA GLY A 179 -8.34 -13.00 6.32
C GLY A 179 -7.22 -13.05 7.35
N ARG A 180 -7.54 -13.03 8.66
CA ARG A 180 -6.54 -13.19 9.71
C ARG A 180 -5.81 -14.52 9.60
N PHE A 181 -6.55 -15.61 9.45
CA PHE A 181 -5.97 -16.93 9.25
C PHE A 181 -5.08 -16.98 8.01
N ALA A 182 -5.53 -16.41 6.90
CA ALA A 182 -4.76 -16.37 5.64
C ALA A 182 -3.50 -15.51 5.77
N TYR A 183 -3.57 -14.39 6.51
CA TYR A 183 -2.43 -13.53 6.81
C TYR A 183 -1.38 -14.26 7.64
N ASP A 184 -1.78 -14.89 8.75
CA ASP A 184 -0.87 -15.65 9.61
C ASP A 184 -0.24 -16.84 8.87
N LEU A 185 -1.04 -17.52 8.02
CA LEU A 185 -0.54 -18.58 7.14
C LEU A 185 0.47 -18.04 6.12
N GLY A 186 0.23 -16.84 5.60
CA GLY A 186 1.12 -16.14 4.67
C GLY A 186 2.47 -15.83 5.29
N ILE A 187 2.48 -15.33 6.51
CA ILE A 187 3.71 -15.07 7.28
C ILE A 187 4.46 -16.40 7.53
N LYS A 188 3.76 -17.43 8.02
CA LYS A 188 4.35 -18.74 8.29
C LYS A 188 5.00 -19.38 7.05
N ASN A 189 4.37 -19.22 5.90
CA ASN A 189 4.88 -19.78 4.63
C ASN A 189 5.78 -18.81 3.86
N ARG A 190 6.12 -17.66 4.44
CA ARG A 190 6.92 -16.59 3.83
C ARG A 190 6.36 -16.02 2.52
N TYR A 191 5.06 -16.12 2.30
CA TYR A 191 4.37 -15.41 1.20
C TYR A 191 4.13 -13.95 1.54
N ILE A 192 3.90 -13.66 2.83
CA ILE A 192 3.84 -12.32 3.38
C ILE A 192 5.13 -12.10 4.13
N ARG A 193 5.95 -11.20 3.63
CA ARG A 193 7.21 -10.82 4.24
C ARG A 193 7.01 -9.48 4.91
N LEU A 194 7.30 -9.44 6.20
CA LEU A 194 7.19 -8.21 7.01
C LEU A 194 8.47 -7.37 6.92
N ASN A 195 9.33 -7.64 5.94
CA ASN A 195 10.60 -6.98 5.78
C ASN A 195 10.47 -5.67 5.01
N PHE A 196 11.43 -4.79 5.23
CA PHE A 196 11.46 -3.39 4.78
C PHE A 196 11.98 -3.21 3.36
N SER A 197 12.42 -4.27 2.67
CA SER A 197 12.92 -4.13 1.31
C SER A 197 11.76 -4.03 0.31
N GLY A 198 11.81 -3.02 -0.57
CA GLY A 198 10.75 -2.76 -1.53
C GLY A 198 10.51 -3.87 -2.54
N ALA A 199 11.57 -4.60 -2.93
CA ALA A 199 11.44 -5.76 -3.80
C ALA A 199 10.62 -6.87 -3.15
N GLU A 200 10.81 -7.13 -1.85
CA GLU A 200 10.05 -8.12 -1.09
C GLU A 200 8.59 -7.70 -0.90
N ASN A 201 8.32 -6.40 -0.75
CA ASN A 201 6.96 -5.88 -0.71
C ASN A 201 6.23 -6.08 -2.03
N ALA A 202 6.85 -5.77 -3.16
CA ALA A 202 6.26 -5.99 -4.49
C ALA A 202 5.92 -7.46 -4.71
N ASP A 203 6.79 -8.39 -4.30
CA ASP A 203 6.54 -9.82 -4.38
C ASP A 203 5.41 -10.28 -3.45
N THR A 204 5.31 -9.71 -2.25
CA THR A 204 4.20 -9.97 -1.32
C THR A 204 2.86 -9.58 -1.95
N TYR A 205 2.77 -8.37 -2.55
CA TYR A 205 1.58 -7.91 -3.25
C TYR A 205 1.22 -8.79 -4.45
N ARG A 206 2.22 -9.24 -5.22
CA ARG A 206 2.02 -10.20 -6.32
C ARG A 206 1.55 -11.57 -5.86
N CYS A 207 2.02 -12.04 -4.69
CA CYS A 207 1.67 -13.34 -4.13
C CYS A 207 0.28 -13.38 -3.51
N VAL A 208 -0.17 -12.28 -2.92
CA VAL A 208 -1.44 -12.19 -2.17
C VAL A 208 -2.56 -11.57 -3.03
N GLY A 209 -2.21 -10.69 -3.97
CA GLY A 209 -3.12 -9.83 -4.73
C GLY A 209 -3.13 -8.41 -4.15
N TYR A 210 -3.17 -7.41 -5.05
CA TYR A 210 -2.98 -6.01 -4.67
C TYR A 210 -4.08 -5.51 -3.72
N ASP A 211 -5.34 -5.79 -4.00
CA ASP A 211 -6.48 -5.35 -3.18
C ASP A 211 -6.46 -5.98 -1.79
N LEU A 212 -6.21 -7.30 -1.75
CA LEU A 212 -6.24 -8.05 -0.51
C LEU A 212 -5.06 -7.67 0.38
N MET A 213 -3.85 -7.51 -0.19
CA MET A 213 -2.67 -7.13 0.58
C MET A 213 -2.79 -5.73 1.14
N PHE A 214 -3.33 -4.78 0.36
CA PHE A 214 -3.62 -3.43 0.85
C PHE A 214 -4.58 -3.43 2.05
N CYS A 215 -5.63 -4.28 2.01
CA CYS A 215 -6.51 -4.49 3.14
C CYS A 215 -5.80 -5.13 4.33
N PHE A 216 -4.96 -6.12 4.10
CA PHE A 216 -4.19 -6.78 5.16
C PHE A 216 -3.23 -5.81 5.84
N ASP A 217 -2.57 -4.95 5.09
CA ASP A 217 -1.74 -3.87 5.64
C ASP A 217 -2.53 -3.00 6.61
N GLY A 218 -3.72 -2.54 6.22
CA GLY A 218 -4.56 -1.70 7.07
C GLY A 218 -5.13 -2.42 8.30
N MET A 219 -5.39 -3.72 8.19
CA MET A 219 -6.06 -4.49 9.25
C MET A 219 -5.06 -5.13 10.22
N PHE A 220 -3.95 -5.65 9.74
CA PHE A 220 -3.09 -6.57 10.49
C PHE A 220 -1.66 -6.08 10.66
N ASN A 221 -1.16 -5.24 9.75
CA ASN A 221 0.19 -4.71 9.82
C ASN A 221 0.24 -3.50 10.77
N ARG A 222 0.27 -3.77 12.07
CA ARG A 222 0.27 -2.76 13.13
C ARG A 222 1.39 -3.01 14.11
N VAL A 223 1.89 -1.93 14.72
CA VAL A 223 2.84 -2.04 15.84
C VAL A 223 2.18 -2.79 16.99
N THR A 224 2.74 -3.91 17.36
CA THR A 224 2.28 -4.72 18.48
C THR A 224 3.30 -4.66 19.61
N LYS A 225 2.81 -4.57 20.83
CA LYS A 225 3.70 -4.63 22.00
C LYS A 225 4.28 -6.04 22.10
N PRO A 226 5.62 -6.19 22.26
CA PRO A 226 6.24 -7.47 22.53
C PRO A 226 5.70 -8.11 23.81
N ASP A 227 5.74 -9.44 23.90
CA ASP A 227 5.35 -10.15 25.09
C ASP A 227 6.19 -9.71 26.28
N GLY A 228 5.52 -9.40 27.39
CA GLY A 228 6.17 -8.92 28.62
C GLY A 228 6.66 -7.48 28.61
N TYR A 229 6.30 -6.69 27.56
CA TYR A 229 6.58 -5.25 27.53
C TYR A 229 5.79 -4.50 28.60
N SER A 230 6.50 -3.64 29.33
CA SER A 230 5.90 -2.59 30.16
C SER A 230 6.79 -1.34 30.07
N THR A 231 6.19 -0.17 30.21
CA THR A 231 6.94 1.11 30.24
C THR A 231 7.99 1.10 31.36
N GLN A 232 7.64 0.57 32.55
CA GLN A 232 8.56 0.46 33.68
C GLN A 232 9.79 -0.39 33.34
N LYS A 233 9.61 -1.56 32.69
CA LYS A 233 10.74 -2.40 32.28
C LYS A 233 11.64 -1.70 31.26
N ALA A 234 11.06 -0.93 30.36
CA ALA A 234 11.81 -0.16 29.37
C ALA A 234 12.64 0.93 30.06
N GLU A 235 12.05 1.65 31.02
CA GLU A 235 12.73 2.65 31.85
C GLU A 235 13.86 2.01 32.69
N ASP A 236 13.61 0.87 33.33
CA ASP A 236 14.59 0.12 34.12
C ASP A 236 15.81 -0.30 33.26
N ILE A 237 15.57 -0.68 31.98
CA ILE A 237 16.65 -0.98 31.05
C ILE A 237 17.46 0.27 30.70
N ILE A 238 16.78 1.37 30.36
CA ILE A 238 17.43 2.63 29.97
C ILE A 238 18.27 3.18 31.11
N THR A 239 17.77 3.12 32.36
CA THR A 239 18.50 3.62 33.54
C THR A 239 19.74 2.81 33.89
N GLN A 240 19.88 1.57 33.38
CA GLN A 240 21.09 0.78 33.55
C GLN A 240 22.26 1.28 32.73
N TYR A 241 21.98 2.06 31.68
CA TYR A 241 23.02 2.66 30.83
C TYR A 241 23.31 4.09 31.31
N GLU A 242 24.34 4.25 32.13
CA GLU A 242 24.81 5.57 32.52
C GLU A 242 25.37 6.29 31.30
N VAL A 243 24.85 7.47 31.01
CA VAL A 243 25.44 8.38 30.01
C VAL A 243 26.69 8.98 30.62
N GLN A 244 27.86 8.57 30.15
CA GLN A 244 29.10 9.20 30.54
C GLN A 244 29.09 10.67 30.08
N LYS A 245 29.15 11.58 31.04
CA LYS A 245 29.28 13.02 30.73
C LYS A 245 30.70 13.28 30.25
N ALA A 246 30.84 13.56 28.95
CA ALA A 246 32.11 14.02 28.42
C ALA A 246 32.36 15.48 28.85
N ASP A 247 33.57 15.76 29.31
CA ASP A 247 33.99 17.13 29.70
C ASP A 247 34.04 18.09 28.49
N LYS A 248 34.26 17.56 27.30
CA LYS A 248 34.27 18.32 26.05
C LYS A 248 33.25 17.72 25.09
N LYS A 249 32.33 18.55 24.61
CA LYS A 249 31.36 18.17 23.56
C LYS A 249 31.89 18.65 22.23
N PRO A 250 32.17 17.75 21.27
CA PRO A 250 32.57 18.16 19.92
C PRO A 250 31.36 18.78 19.19
N ALA A 251 31.66 19.72 18.28
CA ALA A 251 30.66 20.12 17.31
C ALA A 251 30.51 19.03 16.25
N ILE A 252 29.30 18.53 16.04
CA ILE A 252 28.99 17.50 15.04
C ILE A 252 28.20 18.19 13.94
N ILE A 253 28.67 18.09 12.69
CA ILE A 253 27.97 18.55 11.50
C ILE A 253 27.61 17.30 10.73
N ALA A 254 26.30 16.97 10.69
CA ALA A 254 25.77 15.87 9.90
C ALA A 254 25.14 16.41 8.62
N ILE A 255 25.59 15.92 7.48
CA ILE A 255 25.08 16.31 6.16
C ILE A 255 24.47 15.06 5.53
N MET A 256 23.16 15.04 5.37
CA MET A 256 22.47 14.02 4.60
C MET A 256 22.38 14.48 3.14
N ASN A 257 23.14 13.84 2.27
CA ASN A 257 23.17 14.14 0.85
C ASN A 257 22.18 13.23 0.13
N GLU A 258 20.92 13.66 0.04
CA GLU A 258 19.85 12.90 -0.57
C GLU A 258 20.07 12.74 -2.09
N SER A 259 19.58 11.62 -2.63
CA SER A 259 19.66 11.28 -4.07
C SER A 259 21.11 11.28 -4.61
N PHE A 260 22.11 11.20 -3.75
CA PHE A 260 23.49 11.07 -4.13
C PHE A 260 23.89 9.58 -4.25
N ALA A 261 24.55 9.24 -5.34
CA ALA A 261 25.01 7.87 -5.57
C ALA A 261 26.33 7.87 -6.35
N ASP A 262 27.22 7.00 -5.92
CA ASP A 262 28.41 6.63 -6.68
C ASP A 262 28.06 5.45 -7.61
N PHE A 263 27.93 5.75 -8.91
CA PHE A 263 27.47 4.77 -9.89
C PHE A 263 28.48 3.65 -10.15
N GLU A 264 29.76 3.84 -9.91
CA GLU A 264 30.75 2.78 -10.06
C GLU A 264 30.53 1.63 -9.07
N HIS A 265 29.96 1.92 -7.90
CA HIS A 265 29.61 0.92 -6.91
C HIS A 265 28.27 0.24 -7.19
N ILE A 266 27.34 0.92 -7.85
CA ILE A 266 26.00 0.41 -8.09
C ILE A 266 25.92 -0.46 -9.35
N ALA A 267 26.61 -0.09 -10.44
CA ALA A 267 26.33 -0.61 -11.79
C ALA A 267 27.55 -1.14 -12.56
N GLN A 268 28.71 -1.40 -11.95
CA GLN A 268 29.95 -1.77 -12.66
C GLN A 268 30.25 -0.84 -13.86
N PHE A 269 30.04 0.42 -13.66
CA PHE A 269 30.10 1.46 -14.64
C PHE A 269 31.49 2.08 -14.65
N LYS A 270 32.12 2.27 -15.83
CA LYS A 270 33.42 2.89 -15.95
C LYS A 270 33.32 4.12 -16.81
N THR A 271 33.92 5.20 -16.33
CA THR A 271 34.02 6.46 -17.03
C THR A 271 35.43 6.70 -17.52
N ASN A 272 35.60 7.57 -18.53
CA ASN A 272 36.92 7.97 -19.04
C ASN A 272 37.61 8.99 -18.12
N LYS A 273 36.90 9.56 -17.17
CA LYS A 273 37.43 10.49 -16.12
C LYS A 273 36.64 10.22 -14.84
N ASP A 274 37.30 10.46 -13.71
CA ASP A 274 36.61 10.48 -12.43
C ASP A 274 35.52 11.58 -12.44
N TYR A 275 34.27 11.17 -12.23
CA TYR A 275 33.11 12.05 -12.22
C TYR A 275 32.77 12.60 -10.82
N LEU A 276 33.40 12.05 -9.77
CA LEU A 276 33.24 12.47 -8.38
C LEU A 276 34.58 12.72 -7.70
N PRO A 277 35.55 13.49 -8.29
CA PRO A 277 36.91 13.57 -7.83
C PRO A 277 37.05 14.06 -6.39
N ASN A 278 36.21 14.99 -5.96
CA ASN A 278 36.23 15.52 -4.60
C ASN A 278 35.70 14.49 -3.58
N TYR A 279 34.71 13.70 -3.98
CA TYR A 279 34.15 12.67 -3.11
C TYR A 279 35.13 11.50 -2.94
N HIS A 280 35.71 11.01 -4.01
CA HIS A 280 36.72 9.94 -3.97
C HIS A 280 37.95 10.36 -3.15
N LYS A 281 38.42 11.59 -3.34
CA LYS A 281 39.49 12.13 -2.51
C LYS A 281 39.10 12.19 -1.03
N LEU A 282 37.87 12.61 -0.71
CA LEU A 282 37.38 12.65 0.66
C LEU A 282 37.30 11.24 1.28
N GLN A 283 36.94 10.23 0.49
CA GLN A 283 36.93 8.84 0.94
C GLN A 283 38.35 8.33 1.29
N GLU A 284 39.36 8.72 0.53
CA GLU A 284 40.73 8.36 0.79
C GLU A 284 41.31 9.05 2.05
N GLU A 285 40.89 10.29 2.31
CA GLU A 285 41.39 11.13 3.40
C GLU A 285 40.60 10.99 4.71
N SER A 286 39.52 10.20 4.74
CA SER A 286 38.59 10.08 5.87
C SER A 286 38.23 8.62 6.20
N ILE A 287 37.53 8.42 7.32
CA ILE A 287 36.89 7.14 7.62
C ILE A 287 35.66 7.01 6.74
N SER A 288 35.66 6.09 5.81
CA SER A 288 34.57 5.82 4.88
C SER A 288 34.08 4.40 5.01
N GLY A 289 32.80 4.17 4.62
CA GLY A 289 32.20 2.84 4.63
C GLY A 289 30.78 2.86 4.12
N TYR A 290 30.17 1.68 4.04
CA TYR A 290 28.79 1.49 3.60
C TYR A 290 27.94 1.11 4.78
N VAL A 291 26.75 1.70 4.85
CA VAL A 291 25.74 1.40 5.87
C VAL A 291 24.51 0.81 5.18
N SER A 292 24.05 -0.33 5.68
CA SER A 292 22.76 -0.88 5.26
C SER A 292 21.64 -0.08 5.93
N VAL A 293 20.75 0.50 5.13
CA VAL A 293 19.61 1.28 5.61
C VAL A 293 18.31 0.50 5.46
N SER A 294 17.37 0.75 6.35
CA SER A 294 16.03 0.10 6.33
C SER A 294 15.09 0.71 5.30
N ALA A 295 15.37 1.94 4.84
CA ALA A 295 14.55 2.63 3.86
C ALA A 295 14.84 2.16 2.44
N TYR A 296 13.78 1.90 1.66
CA TYR A 296 13.87 1.52 0.26
C TYR A 296 12.81 2.24 -0.56
N GLY A 297 13.20 2.72 -1.75
CA GLY A 297 12.27 3.32 -2.71
C GLY A 297 11.62 4.61 -2.22
N GLY A 298 12.36 5.44 -1.50
CA GLY A 298 11.91 6.67 -0.87
C GLY A 298 11.98 6.62 0.64
N TYR A 299 11.42 7.62 1.32
CA TYR A 299 11.46 7.77 2.78
C TYR A 299 12.88 7.88 3.36
N SER A 300 13.76 8.65 2.72
CA SER A 300 15.10 8.97 3.24
C SER A 300 15.07 9.55 4.66
N CYS A 301 13.99 10.24 5.02
CA CYS A 301 13.71 10.69 6.38
C CYS A 301 13.70 9.56 7.42
N ASN A 302 13.40 8.33 7.03
CA ASN A 302 13.47 7.18 7.92
C ASN A 302 14.95 6.81 8.24
N SER A 303 15.85 6.87 7.24
CA SER A 303 17.29 6.68 7.46
C SER A 303 17.87 7.79 8.33
N GLU A 304 17.41 9.03 8.13
CA GLU A 304 17.73 10.15 8.99
C GLU A 304 17.29 9.92 10.44
N TYR A 305 16.06 9.43 10.63
CA TYR A 305 15.56 9.08 11.96
C TYR A 305 16.41 8.02 12.65
N GLU A 306 16.78 6.93 11.97
CA GLU A 306 17.64 5.89 12.51
C GLU A 306 19.02 6.44 12.89
N PHE A 307 19.61 7.27 12.04
CA PHE A 307 20.88 7.92 12.31
C PHE A 307 20.82 8.87 13.52
N LEU A 308 19.81 9.72 13.57
CA LEU A 308 19.70 10.74 14.63
C LEU A 308 19.32 10.16 16.00
N THR A 309 18.57 9.08 16.03
CA THR A 309 18.03 8.53 17.28
C THR A 309 18.70 7.23 17.73
N GLY A 310 19.38 6.53 16.82
CA GLY A 310 19.88 5.17 17.08
C GLY A 310 18.78 4.11 17.16
N ASN A 311 17.52 4.47 16.93
CA ASN A 311 16.41 3.52 16.90
C ASN A 311 16.35 2.82 15.54
N THR A 312 15.67 1.68 15.47
CA THR A 312 15.46 0.96 14.22
C THR A 312 14.00 0.98 13.79
N LEU A 313 13.78 1.05 12.48
CA LEU A 313 12.45 0.84 11.87
C LEU A 313 11.99 -0.62 11.89
N GLY A 314 12.87 -1.55 12.29
CA GLY A 314 12.62 -2.99 12.25
C GLY A 314 11.38 -3.47 13.01
N PHE A 315 10.80 -2.63 13.86
CA PHE A 315 9.58 -2.91 14.62
C PHE A 315 8.34 -2.17 14.09
N LEU A 316 8.49 -1.36 13.05
CA LEU A 316 7.39 -0.62 12.45
C LEU A 316 6.83 -1.34 11.23
N PRO A 317 5.55 -1.14 10.91
CA PRO A 317 4.97 -1.64 9.67
C PRO A 317 5.71 -1.15 8.44
N SER A 318 5.77 -1.99 7.40
CA SER A 318 6.31 -1.58 6.11
C SER A 318 5.59 -0.33 5.58
N GLY A 319 6.34 0.58 4.94
CA GLY A 319 5.82 1.85 4.44
C GLY A 319 5.57 2.92 5.50
N SER A 320 5.97 2.67 6.76
CA SER A 320 5.89 3.68 7.81
C SER A 320 6.77 4.89 7.49
N ALA A 321 6.22 6.10 7.67
CA ALA A 321 6.95 7.35 7.68
C ALA A 321 6.99 7.86 9.13
N VAL A 322 8.13 7.66 9.82
CA VAL A 322 8.20 7.84 11.28
C VAL A 322 7.83 9.25 11.70
N PHE A 323 8.38 10.26 11.02
CA PHE A 323 8.15 11.66 11.37
C PHE A 323 6.69 12.12 11.25
N THR A 324 5.90 11.48 10.39
CA THR A 324 4.51 11.87 10.16
C THR A 324 3.50 11.01 10.89
N GLN A 325 3.88 9.78 11.26
CA GLN A 325 2.93 8.78 11.76
C GLN A 325 3.14 8.41 13.23
N TYR A 326 4.38 8.48 13.72
CA TYR A 326 4.74 7.93 15.05
C TYR A 326 5.37 8.96 15.99
N LEU A 327 5.96 10.05 15.47
CA LEU A 327 6.57 11.05 16.31
C LEU A 327 5.55 12.13 16.71
N ASN A 328 4.99 11.97 17.90
CA ASN A 328 4.11 12.97 18.50
C ASN A 328 4.83 13.82 19.55
N ASP A 329 5.97 13.34 20.08
CA ASP A 329 6.71 13.95 21.18
C ASP A 329 8.21 14.04 20.88
N LYS A 330 8.93 14.77 21.73
CA LYS A 330 10.40 14.89 21.66
C LYS A 330 11.04 13.52 21.83
N GLN A 331 11.97 13.21 20.96
CA GLN A 331 12.75 11.99 21.00
C GLN A 331 14.16 12.26 21.53
N ASN A 332 14.68 11.31 22.29
CA ASN A 332 16.10 11.31 22.65
C ASN A 332 16.93 10.87 21.43
N GLY A 333 17.97 11.60 21.11
CA GLY A 333 18.81 11.29 19.97
C GLY A 333 20.10 12.10 19.97
N LEU A 334 20.90 11.97 18.93
CA LEU A 334 22.18 12.66 18.76
C LEU A 334 22.04 14.17 18.98
N VAL A 335 20.97 14.78 18.46
CA VAL A 335 20.68 16.21 18.60
C VAL A 335 20.39 16.57 20.05
N THR A 336 19.59 15.76 20.75
CA THR A 336 19.20 16.01 22.15
C THR A 336 20.38 15.85 23.10
N VAL A 337 21.26 14.88 22.84
CA VAL A 337 22.46 14.65 23.65
C VAL A 337 23.52 15.74 23.42
N SER A 338 23.65 16.19 22.18
CA SER A 338 24.66 17.19 21.79
C SER A 338 24.24 18.64 22.07
N TYR A 339 22.91 18.90 22.18
CA TYR A 339 22.41 20.26 22.24
C TYR A 339 21.17 20.40 23.14
N THR A 340 21.26 21.25 24.15
CA THR A 340 20.13 21.67 24.97
C THR A 340 19.30 22.80 24.34
N HIS A 341 19.74 23.37 23.20
CA HIS A 341 19.08 24.48 22.52
C HIS A 341 19.28 24.41 21.00
N LEU A 342 18.50 23.63 20.28
CA LEU A 342 18.36 23.80 18.84
C LEU A 342 16.90 23.97 18.47
N THR A 343 16.55 25.19 18.10
CA THR A 343 15.47 25.44 17.16
C THR A 343 16.04 25.12 15.78
N LEU A 344 15.69 23.95 15.23
CA LEU A 344 15.90 23.71 13.81
C LEU A 344 14.99 24.69 13.07
N PRO A 345 15.53 25.60 12.23
CA PRO A 345 14.70 26.20 11.22
C PRO A 345 14.31 25.07 10.28
N THR A 346 13.09 24.57 10.41
CA THR A 346 12.46 23.75 9.40
C THR A 346 12.11 24.68 8.24
N ASN A 347 13.11 25.11 7.48
CA ASN A 347 12.85 25.57 6.12
C ASN A 347 12.53 24.31 5.30
N ARG A 348 11.28 23.97 5.29
CA ARG A 348 10.68 23.19 4.22
C ARG A 348 10.56 24.12 3.02
N GLU A 349 11.58 24.20 2.23
CA GLU A 349 11.47 24.66 0.85
C GLU A 349 11.57 23.48 -0.08
#